data_d2c93b133d1331a21fe835a0acdd714f
#
_entry.id   d2c93b133d1331a21fe835a0acdd714f
#
_cell.length_a   1.000
_cell.length_b   1.000
_cell.length_c   1.000
_cell.angle_alpha   90.00
_cell.angle_beta   90.00
_cell.angle_gamma   90.00
#
_symmetry.space_group_name_H-M   'P 1'
#
loop_
_entity.id
_entity.type
_entity.pdbx_description
1 polymer ?
#
loop_
_entity_poly.entity_id
_entity_poly.type
_entity_poly.pdbx_seq_one_letter_code
_entity_poly.pdbx_strand_id
1 'polypeptide(L)'
;MKPPIVSVIMPVYNTAKYVEAAIDSVLAQTYADFELLIIDDAGTDESIELCRAYDDPRIQIISQTNRGLAGARNTGIRNARGQFIALLDSDDLWEPKKLEKHVEHLRCAPHIGVSYAASALIDDDGQMLRIVQRPKLRNISPQDIFLRNPVGNGSAPVLRRAVFEDIAFLNRDRDEHDYFDDAFRQSEDIECWCRIALTTDWGFEGIQGTYTRYRINEGGLSANVVKQFATWSRVKDRVAQLDPHFAARWSPYAEAFQLRYLARRCVRMGEGALAWSLMKDALKLCPRIILREPAKTLSTLAAASVLRFLPSAFNAPLQALIQKG
;
A
#
# COMPACT_ATOMS: atom_id res chain seq x y z
N MET A 1 0.43 15.68 29.61
CA MET A 1 0.46 16.37 28.29
C MET A 1 -0.81 16.03 27.52
N LYS A 2 -1.35 16.95 26.75
CA LYS A 2 -2.50 16.65 25.86
C LYS A 2 -2.05 15.63 24.81
N PRO A 3 -2.86 14.60 24.48
CA PRO A 3 -2.51 13.67 23.41
C PRO A 3 -2.38 14.41 22.06
N PRO A 4 -1.46 13.97 21.19
CA PRO A 4 -1.33 14.57 19.86
C PRO A 4 -2.56 14.29 19.01
N ILE A 5 -2.75 15.07 17.95
CA ILE A 5 -3.85 14.82 17.01
C ILE A 5 -3.54 13.65 16.06
N VAL A 6 -2.29 13.50 15.64
CA VAL A 6 -1.87 12.44 14.70
C VAL A 6 -0.80 11.57 15.36
N SER A 7 -0.93 10.26 15.26
CA SER A 7 0.17 9.32 15.48
C SER A 7 0.67 8.83 14.12
N VAL A 8 1.92 9.14 13.81
CA VAL A 8 2.62 8.59 12.64
C VAL A 8 3.26 7.29 13.07
N ILE A 9 2.98 6.19 12.36
CA ILE A 9 3.55 4.87 12.64
C ILE A 9 4.53 4.53 11.53
N MET A 10 5.79 4.33 11.89
CA MET A 10 6.89 4.02 10.98
C MET A 10 7.54 2.69 11.37
N PRO A 11 7.17 1.56 10.75
CA PRO A 11 7.90 0.30 10.87
C PRO A 11 9.30 0.42 10.30
N VAL A 12 10.31 -0.07 11.02
CA VAL A 12 11.72 -0.04 10.60
C VAL A 12 12.30 -1.44 10.65
N TYR A 13 12.77 -1.92 9.49
CA TYR A 13 13.46 -3.20 9.34
C TYR A 13 14.42 -3.17 8.15
N ASN A 14 15.71 -3.09 8.38
CA ASN A 14 16.76 -3.07 7.36
C ASN A 14 16.55 -1.99 6.27
N THR A 15 16.42 -0.75 6.71
CA THR A 15 16.18 0.43 5.86
C THR A 15 17.18 1.57 6.11
N ALA A 16 18.40 1.27 6.57
CA ALA A 16 19.42 2.25 6.91
C ALA A 16 19.67 3.28 5.79
N LYS A 17 19.57 2.85 4.52
CA LYS A 17 19.72 3.74 3.36
C LYS A 17 18.64 4.84 3.28
N TYR A 18 17.47 4.64 3.86
CA TYR A 18 16.28 5.48 3.59
C TYR A 18 15.68 6.14 4.83
N VAL A 19 15.90 5.54 6.01
CA VAL A 19 15.15 5.86 7.22
C VAL A 19 15.31 7.33 7.65
N GLU A 20 16.49 7.91 7.50
CA GLU A 20 16.73 9.33 7.85
C GLU A 20 15.88 10.24 6.98
N ALA A 21 15.85 10.04 5.66
CA ALA A 21 15.02 10.82 4.76
C ALA A 21 13.52 10.67 5.06
N ALA A 22 13.09 9.47 5.47
CA ALA A 22 11.70 9.22 5.89
C ALA A 22 11.36 10.02 7.16
N ILE A 23 12.21 9.98 8.20
CA ILE A 23 12.06 10.76 9.44
C ILE A 23 12.03 12.26 9.12
N ASP A 24 12.98 12.76 8.34
CA ASP A 24 13.05 14.17 7.94
C ASP A 24 11.77 14.63 7.24
N SER A 25 11.17 13.77 6.40
CA SER A 25 9.92 14.07 5.71
C SER A 25 8.72 14.22 6.67
N VAL A 26 8.75 13.49 7.81
CA VAL A 26 7.76 13.65 8.89
C VAL A 26 8.03 14.90 9.71
N LEU A 27 9.26 15.16 10.08
CA LEU A 27 9.62 16.34 10.87
C LEU A 27 9.38 17.64 10.11
N ALA A 28 9.47 17.63 8.77
CA ALA A 28 9.17 18.74 7.88
C ALA A 28 7.67 19.00 7.63
N GLN A 29 6.77 18.25 8.28
CA GLN A 29 5.32 18.45 8.10
C GLN A 29 4.88 19.82 8.63
N THR A 30 4.04 20.51 7.85
CA THR A 30 3.45 21.81 8.24
C THR A 30 2.47 21.69 9.42
N TYR A 31 1.92 20.49 9.63
CA TYR A 31 1.06 20.16 10.77
C TYR A 31 1.91 19.62 11.92
N ALA A 32 2.09 20.40 12.98
CA ALA A 32 3.05 20.12 14.05
C ALA A 32 2.52 19.23 15.20
N ASP A 33 1.19 19.08 15.35
CA ASP A 33 0.55 18.35 16.45
C ASP A 33 0.50 16.85 16.15
N PHE A 34 1.67 16.21 16.13
CA PHE A 34 1.83 14.77 15.92
C PHE A 34 2.86 14.15 16.86
N GLU A 35 2.82 12.84 17.01
CA GLU A 35 3.89 11.98 17.49
C GLU A 35 4.37 11.05 16.36
N LEU A 36 5.63 10.67 16.37
CA LEU A 36 6.24 9.69 15.48
C LEU A 36 6.64 8.45 16.26
N LEU A 37 5.94 7.35 16.04
CA LEU A 37 6.21 6.06 16.63
C LEU A 37 7.03 5.23 15.66
N ILE A 38 8.32 5.11 15.92
CA ILE A 38 9.26 4.27 15.16
C ILE A 38 9.22 2.88 15.78
N ILE A 39 8.83 1.88 15.00
CA ILE A 39 8.72 0.50 15.47
C ILE A 39 9.92 -0.29 14.95
N ASP A 40 10.87 -0.54 15.84
CA ASP A 40 12.02 -1.37 15.60
C ASP A 40 11.60 -2.85 15.54
N ASP A 41 11.51 -3.41 14.34
CA ASP A 41 11.12 -4.81 14.10
C ASP A 41 12.33 -5.75 14.06
N ALA A 42 13.35 -5.48 14.88
CA ALA A 42 14.59 -6.25 15.04
C ALA A 42 15.37 -6.40 13.73
N GLY A 43 15.61 -5.29 13.03
CA GLY A 43 16.52 -5.23 11.89
C GLY A 43 17.98 -5.52 12.31
N THR A 44 18.82 -5.86 11.34
CA THR A 44 20.22 -6.22 11.57
C THR A 44 21.21 -5.20 11.02
N ASP A 45 20.71 -4.13 10.41
CA ASP A 45 21.50 -3.01 9.91
C ASP A 45 21.51 -1.82 10.88
N GLU A 46 22.11 -0.71 10.50
CA GLU A 46 22.26 0.50 11.33
C GLU A 46 20.98 1.37 11.40
N SER A 47 19.83 0.90 10.90
CA SER A 47 18.59 1.71 10.82
C SER A 47 18.18 2.31 12.16
N ILE A 48 18.24 1.55 13.23
CA ILE A 48 17.79 1.98 14.56
C ILE A 48 18.80 2.90 15.23
N GLU A 49 20.09 2.71 15.01
CA GLU A 49 21.14 3.63 15.45
C GLU A 49 20.95 5.01 14.83
N LEU A 50 20.64 5.07 13.52
CA LEU A 50 20.30 6.30 12.82
C LEU A 50 19.03 6.97 13.40
N CYS A 51 18.00 6.17 13.71
CA CYS A 51 16.79 6.72 14.35
C CYS A 51 17.07 7.32 15.74
N ARG A 52 17.96 6.71 16.53
CA ARG A 52 18.33 7.19 17.87
C ARG A 52 19.14 8.47 17.86
N ALA A 53 19.72 8.84 16.72
CA ALA A 53 20.46 10.10 16.58
C ALA A 53 19.57 11.34 16.56
N TYR A 54 18.25 11.18 16.37
CA TYR A 54 17.30 12.28 16.37
C TYR A 54 16.92 12.68 17.81
N ASP A 55 17.13 13.96 18.15
CA ASP A 55 16.72 14.56 19.44
C ASP A 55 15.45 15.41 19.23
N ASP A 56 14.32 14.76 18.93
CA ASP A 56 13.03 15.43 18.82
C ASP A 56 12.02 14.79 19.78
N PRO A 57 11.39 15.55 20.70
CA PRO A 57 10.52 15.00 21.72
C PRO A 57 9.24 14.35 21.19
N ARG A 58 8.94 14.52 19.91
CA ARG A 58 7.80 13.85 19.23
C ARG A 58 8.12 12.43 18.80
N ILE A 59 9.39 12.04 18.78
CA ILE A 59 9.83 10.71 18.36
C ILE A 59 9.83 9.77 19.57
N GLN A 60 9.26 8.60 19.37
CA GLN A 60 9.35 7.47 20.31
C GLN A 60 9.75 6.21 19.54
N ILE A 61 10.81 5.53 20.00
CA ILE A 61 11.25 4.24 19.44
C ILE A 61 10.71 3.12 20.32
N ILE A 62 10.05 2.15 19.70
CA ILE A 62 9.47 0.98 20.37
C ILE A 62 10.06 -0.27 19.72
N SER A 63 10.84 -1.05 20.47
CA SER A 63 11.46 -2.27 19.96
C SER A 63 10.58 -3.49 20.21
N GLN A 64 10.58 -4.40 19.24
CA GLN A 64 9.93 -5.70 19.31
C GLN A 64 10.76 -6.80 18.65
N THR A 65 10.44 -8.07 18.89
CA THR A 65 10.92 -9.18 18.07
C THR A 65 10.30 -9.06 16.68
N ASN A 66 11.00 -9.53 15.62
CA ASN A 66 10.51 -9.42 14.25
C ASN A 66 9.13 -10.08 14.07
N ARG A 67 8.13 -9.28 13.78
CA ARG A 67 6.74 -9.68 13.49
C ARG A 67 6.33 -9.32 12.06
N GLY A 68 7.25 -8.73 11.28
CA GLY A 68 7.00 -8.21 9.94
C GLY A 68 6.16 -6.94 9.95
N LEU A 69 5.92 -6.40 8.75
CA LEU A 69 5.30 -5.10 8.56
C LEU A 69 3.93 -4.97 9.26
N ALA A 70 3.06 -5.98 9.13
CA ALA A 70 1.75 -6.00 9.78
C ALA A 70 1.87 -5.98 11.31
N GLY A 71 2.74 -6.82 11.88
CA GLY A 71 2.98 -6.87 13.32
C GLY A 71 3.57 -5.58 13.88
N ALA A 72 4.48 -4.94 13.14
CA ALA A 72 5.04 -3.65 13.52
C ALA A 72 3.98 -2.54 13.47
N ARG A 73 3.14 -2.50 12.43
CA ARG A 73 1.99 -1.57 12.39
C ARG A 73 1.03 -1.79 13.56
N ASN A 74 0.73 -3.05 13.92
CA ASN A 74 -0.12 -3.37 15.07
C ASN A 74 0.46 -2.82 16.36
N THR A 75 1.76 -3.01 16.60
CA THR A 75 2.43 -2.45 17.78
C THR A 75 2.37 -0.92 17.80
N GLY A 76 2.57 -0.27 16.65
CA GLY A 76 2.43 1.17 16.53
C GLY A 76 1.00 1.64 16.86
N ILE A 77 -0.04 0.98 16.33
CA ILE A 77 -1.44 1.36 16.57
C ILE A 77 -1.81 1.18 18.04
N ARG A 78 -1.37 0.11 18.70
CA ARG A 78 -1.62 -0.10 20.13
C ARG A 78 -1.00 1.00 21.01
N ASN A 79 0.14 1.56 20.62
CA ASN A 79 0.82 2.62 21.36
C ASN A 79 0.39 4.04 20.93
N ALA A 80 -0.38 4.16 19.86
CA ALA A 80 -0.82 5.44 19.31
C ALA A 80 -1.82 6.14 20.24
N ARG A 81 -1.62 7.45 20.45
CA ARG A 81 -2.48 8.31 21.27
C ARG A 81 -3.30 9.29 20.43
N GLY A 82 -2.95 9.43 19.14
CA GLY A 82 -3.59 10.36 18.24
C GLY A 82 -5.02 9.98 17.84
N GLN A 83 -5.81 10.98 17.53
CA GLN A 83 -7.14 10.79 16.93
C GLN A 83 -7.07 10.18 15.55
N PHE A 84 -6.02 10.51 14.82
CA PHE A 84 -5.73 9.99 13.48
C PHE A 84 -4.44 9.18 13.50
N ILE A 85 -4.41 8.13 12.70
CA ILE A 85 -3.27 7.25 12.49
C ILE A 85 -2.78 7.45 11.06
N ALA A 86 -1.53 7.79 10.89
CA ALA A 86 -0.87 7.91 9.60
C ALA A 86 0.22 6.84 9.49
N LEU A 87 0.21 6.08 8.41
CA LEU A 87 1.18 5.00 8.19
C LEU A 87 2.25 5.48 7.22
N LEU A 88 3.53 5.24 7.54
CA LEU A 88 4.66 5.55 6.68
C LEU A 88 5.65 4.39 6.72
N ASP A 89 5.90 3.78 5.58
CA ASP A 89 6.98 2.80 5.43
C ASP A 89 8.33 3.54 5.40
N SER A 90 9.34 3.02 6.07
CA SER A 90 10.62 3.72 6.34
C SER A 90 11.52 3.91 5.12
N ASP A 91 11.08 3.48 3.93
CA ASP A 91 11.71 3.73 2.63
C ASP A 91 10.95 4.76 1.76
N ASP A 92 9.79 5.24 2.22
CA ASP A 92 8.97 6.23 1.54
C ASP A 92 9.16 7.65 2.10
N LEU A 93 8.67 8.66 1.37
CA LEU A 93 8.74 10.07 1.78
C LEU A 93 7.35 10.72 1.71
N TRP A 94 7.14 11.72 2.55
CA TRP A 94 5.94 12.55 2.51
C TRP A 94 6.21 13.98 2.04
N GLU A 95 5.24 14.55 1.34
CA GLU A 95 5.23 15.98 1.04
C GLU A 95 4.85 16.80 2.29
N PRO A 96 5.39 18.02 2.48
CA PRO A 96 5.24 18.78 3.72
C PRO A 96 3.80 19.06 4.17
N LYS A 97 2.83 19.10 3.26
CA LYS A 97 1.42 19.38 3.57
C LYS A 97 0.54 18.14 3.75
N LYS A 98 1.12 16.94 3.80
CA LYS A 98 0.33 15.70 3.85
C LYS A 98 -0.54 15.65 5.10
N LEU A 99 0.02 15.77 6.28
CA LEU A 99 -0.76 15.68 7.52
C LEU A 99 -1.82 16.77 7.60
N GLU A 100 -1.46 18.02 7.26
CA GLU A 100 -2.40 19.15 7.24
C GLU A 100 -3.63 18.84 6.38
N LYS A 101 -3.42 18.39 5.14
CA LYS A 101 -4.51 18.14 4.20
C LYS A 101 -5.39 16.96 4.58
N HIS A 102 -4.81 15.89 5.10
CA HIS A 102 -5.59 14.74 5.55
C HIS A 102 -6.36 15.01 6.85
N VAL A 103 -5.77 15.75 7.80
CA VAL A 103 -6.45 16.15 9.04
C VAL A 103 -7.61 17.09 8.74
N GLU A 104 -7.41 18.09 7.86
CA GLU A 104 -8.47 18.99 7.38
C GLU A 104 -9.63 18.18 6.77
N HIS A 105 -9.31 17.27 5.84
CA HIS A 105 -10.31 16.44 5.18
C HIS A 105 -11.09 15.57 6.17
N LEU A 106 -10.41 14.84 7.04
CA LEU A 106 -11.06 13.97 8.02
C LEU A 106 -11.91 14.77 9.02
N ARG A 107 -11.52 15.97 9.41
CA ARG A 107 -12.34 16.84 10.27
C ARG A 107 -13.62 17.30 9.59
N CYS A 108 -13.55 17.61 8.29
CA CYS A 108 -14.70 18.08 7.51
C CYS A 108 -15.65 16.94 7.09
N ALA A 109 -15.20 15.68 7.08
CA ALA A 109 -15.96 14.53 6.61
C ALA A 109 -16.04 13.42 7.70
N PRO A 110 -16.89 13.57 8.74
CA PRO A 110 -16.89 12.65 9.90
C PRO A 110 -17.21 11.20 9.56
N HIS A 111 -17.91 10.92 8.47
CA HIS A 111 -18.23 9.57 8.00
C HIS A 111 -17.09 8.90 7.23
N ILE A 112 -16.03 9.66 6.89
CA ILE A 112 -14.85 9.10 6.22
C ILE A 112 -13.88 8.57 7.28
N GLY A 113 -13.60 7.28 7.21
CA GLY A 113 -12.64 6.59 8.07
C GLY A 113 -11.23 6.59 7.48
N VAL A 114 -11.11 6.51 6.15
CA VAL A 114 -9.83 6.39 5.43
C VAL A 114 -9.69 7.50 4.41
N SER A 115 -8.74 8.40 4.63
CA SER A 115 -8.35 9.47 3.72
C SER A 115 -7.05 9.12 3.01
N TYR A 116 -6.98 9.27 1.69
CA TYR A 116 -5.77 8.98 0.91
C TYR A 116 -5.59 9.99 -0.23
N ALA A 117 -4.43 9.95 -0.90
CA ALA A 117 -4.14 10.82 -2.03
C ALA A 117 -3.29 10.08 -3.07
N ALA A 118 -3.01 10.74 -4.19
CA ALA A 118 -2.08 10.22 -5.18
C ALA A 118 -0.67 10.07 -4.61
N SER A 119 0.09 9.08 -5.13
CA SER A 119 1.50 8.86 -4.83
C SER A 119 2.33 9.04 -6.10
N ALA A 120 3.42 9.81 -6.01
CA ALA A 120 4.44 9.86 -7.04
C ALA A 120 5.46 8.73 -6.81
N LEU A 121 5.95 8.14 -7.89
CA LEU A 121 6.98 7.11 -7.78
C LEU A 121 8.37 7.75 -7.78
N ILE A 122 9.23 7.25 -6.89
CA ILE A 122 10.65 7.59 -6.85
C ILE A 122 11.49 6.33 -7.02
N ASP A 123 12.70 6.50 -7.54
CA ASP A 123 13.67 5.42 -7.63
C ASP A 123 14.41 5.18 -6.29
N ASP A 124 15.37 4.29 -6.31
CA ASP A 124 16.18 3.91 -5.17
C ASP A 124 16.97 5.09 -4.56
N ASP A 125 17.32 6.07 -5.36
CA ASP A 125 18.04 7.28 -4.95
C ASP A 125 17.11 8.48 -4.63
N GLY A 126 15.79 8.25 -4.64
CA GLY A 126 14.78 9.28 -4.32
C GLY A 126 14.45 10.21 -5.49
N GLN A 127 14.90 9.91 -6.71
CA GLN A 127 14.61 10.72 -7.89
C GLN A 127 13.21 10.41 -8.44
N MET A 128 12.51 11.45 -8.90
CA MET A 128 11.14 11.32 -9.43
C MET A 128 11.11 10.54 -10.75
N LEU A 129 10.36 9.45 -10.81
CA LEU A 129 10.18 8.62 -12.01
C LEU A 129 9.15 9.17 -13.02
N ARG A 130 8.62 10.39 -12.81
CA ARG A 130 7.55 10.99 -13.63
C ARG A 130 6.27 10.13 -13.74
N ILE A 131 6.11 9.16 -12.88
CA ILE A 131 4.94 8.29 -12.79
C ILE A 131 4.17 8.65 -11.53
N VAL A 132 2.87 8.88 -11.66
CA VAL A 132 1.98 9.17 -10.53
C VAL A 132 0.85 8.14 -10.51
N GLN A 133 0.70 7.47 -9.40
CA GLN A 133 -0.46 6.62 -9.11
C GLN A 133 -1.64 7.54 -8.77
N ARG A 134 -2.56 7.71 -9.73
CA ARG A 134 -3.77 8.53 -9.56
C ARG A 134 -4.95 7.64 -9.24
N PRO A 135 -5.42 7.62 -7.99
CA PRO A 135 -6.55 6.79 -7.58
C PRO A 135 -7.91 7.42 -7.96
N LYS A 136 -8.95 6.60 -7.91
CA LYS A 136 -10.33 7.09 -7.79
C LYS A 136 -10.48 7.77 -6.43
N LEU A 137 -11.04 8.98 -6.38
CA LEU A 137 -11.08 9.78 -5.16
C LEU A 137 -12.47 9.77 -4.46
N ARG A 138 -13.55 9.61 -5.21
CA ARG A 138 -14.91 9.76 -4.70
C ARG A 138 -15.77 8.52 -4.98
N ASN A 139 -16.85 8.36 -4.20
CA ASN A 139 -17.82 7.28 -4.36
C ASN A 139 -17.12 5.91 -4.40
N ILE A 140 -16.29 5.67 -3.39
CA ILE A 140 -15.55 4.42 -3.24
C ILE A 140 -16.48 3.39 -2.64
N SER A 141 -16.63 2.28 -3.35
CA SER A 141 -17.43 1.14 -2.91
C SER A 141 -16.52 -0.01 -2.47
N PRO A 142 -17.03 -1.00 -1.71
CA PRO A 142 -16.28 -2.20 -1.37
C PRO A 142 -15.69 -2.92 -2.59
N GLN A 143 -16.40 -2.91 -3.71
CA GLN A 143 -15.87 -3.48 -4.95
C GLN A 143 -14.69 -2.69 -5.52
N ASP A 144 -14.67 -1.35 -5.40
CA ASP A 144 -13.51 -0.57 -5.84
C ASP A 144 -12.27 -0.93 -5.02
N ILE A 145 -12.43 -1.12 -3.71
CA ILE A 145 -11.35 -1.55 -2.81
C ILE A 145 -10.81 -2.91 -3.25
N PHE A 146 -11.70 -3.91 -3.36
CA PHE A 146 -11.30 -5.27 -3.71
C PHE A 146 -10.73 -5.42 -5.12
N LEU A 147 -11.30 -4.69 -6.09
CA LEU A 147 -10.87 -4.77 -7.50
C LEU A 147 -9.61 -3.98 -7.80
N ARG A 148 -9.33 -2.88 -7.06
CA ARG A 148 -8.37 -1.88 -7.54
C ARG A 148 -7.47 -1.27 -6.47
N ASN A 149 -7.76 -1.50 -5.18
CA ASN A 149 -7.06 -0.84 -4.08
C ASN A 149 -6.79 0.66 -4.38
N PRO A 150 -7.81 1.53 -4.33
CA PRO A 150 -7.62 2.95 -4.62
C PRO A 150 -6.74 3.66 -3.57
N VAL A 151 -6.53 3.09 -2.39
CA VAL A 151 -5.61 3.63 -1.38
C VAL A 151 -4.17 3.62 -1.91
N GLY A 152 -3.80 2.58 -2.66
CA GLY A 152 -2.55 2.50 -3.42
C GLY A 152 -1.44 1.76 -2.68
N ASN A 153 -0.80 2.39 -1.71
CA ASN A 153 0.32 1.84 -0.94
C ASN A 153 0.14 2.10 0.57
N GLY A 154 0.97 1.44 1.39
CA GLY A 154 0.92 1.52 2.85
C GLY A 154 1.15 2.92 3.40
N SER A 155 1.94 3.75 2.72
CA SER A 155 2.30 5.10 3.16
C SER A 155 1.32 6.19 2.72
N ALA A 156 0.31 5.85 1.90
CA ALA A 156 -0.62 6.84 1.37
C ALA A 156 -1.72 7.26 2.35
N PRO A 157 -2.34 6.37 3.17
CA PRO A 157 -3.52 6.71 3.94
C PRO A 157 -3.23 7.40 5.27
N VAL A 158 -4.22 8.18 5.70
CA VAL A 158 -4.41 8.61 7.09
C VAL A 158 -5.81 8.16 7.51
N LEU A 159 -5.91 7.49 8.65
CA LEU A 159 -7.14 6.86 9.12
C LEU A 159 -7.60 7.49 10.45
N ARG A 160 -8.90 7.39 10.73
CA ARG A 160 -9.37 7.59 12.11
C ARG A 160 -8.94 6.42 12.98
N ARG A 161 -8.52 6.69 14.22
CA ARG A 161 -8.21 5.62 15.16
C ARG A 161 -9.43 4.73 15.42
N ALA A 162 -10.64 5.30 15.47
CA ALA A 162 -11.89 4.57 15.62
C ALA A 162 -12.10 3.47 14.56
N VAL A 163 -11.58 3.65 13.34
CA VAL A 163 -11.61 2.60 12.29
C VAL A 163 -10.90 1.33 12.78
N PHE A 164 -9.73 1.49 13.39
CA PHE A 164 -8.98 0.36 13.92
C PHE A 164 -9.67 -0.27 15.14
N GLU A 165 -10.29 0.54 15.99
CA GLU A 165 -11.08 0.05 17.13
C GLU A 165 -12.25 -0.84 16.65
N ASP A 166 -12.92 -0.45 15.56
CA ASP A 166 -14.06 -1.19 14.98
C ASP A 166 -13.65 -2.51 14.28
N ILE A 167 -12.43 -2.59 13.75
CA ILE A 167 -11.94 -3.78 13.04
C ILE A 167 -10.98 -4.64 13.86
N ALA A 168 -10.74 -4.27 15.11
CA ALA A 168 -9.83 -5.00 16.00
C ALA A 168 -10.27 -6.46 16.17
N PHE A 169 -9.31 -7.36 16.19
CA PHE A 169 -9.53 -8.76 16.50
C PHE A 169 -8.50 -9.26 17.53
N LEU A 170 -8.93 -10.20 18.38
CA LEU A 170 -8.05 -10.78 19.38
C LEU A 170 -7.06 -11.77 18.73
N ASN A 171 -5.79 -11.48 18.84
CA ASN A 171 -4.72 -12.44 18.57
C ASN A 171 -4.54 -13.34 19.80
N ARG A 172 -5.04 -14.56 19.73
CA ARG A 172 -5.07 -15.50 20.87
C ARG A 172 -3.68 -15.97 21.30
N ASP A 173 -2.71 -15.97 20.40
CA ASP A 173 -1.36 -16.45 20.71
C ASP A 173 -0.60 -15.45 21.59
N ARG A 174 -0.97 -14.16 21.52
CA ARG A 174 -0.33 -13.07 22.26
C ARG A 174 -1.24 -12.40 23.29
N ASP A 175 -2.53 -12.73 23.28
CA ASP A 175 -3.57 -12.05 24.06
C ASP A 175 -3.57 -10.52 23.82
N GLU A 176 -3.40 -10.12 22.57
CA GLU A 176 -3.33 -8.73 22.11
C GLU A 176 -4.38 -8.47 21.04
N HIS A 177 -4.85 -7.22 20.95
CA HIS A 177 -5.65 -6.80 19.79
C HIS A 177 -4.73 -6.48 18.61
N ASP A 178 -5.01 -7.08 17.46
CA ASP A 178 -4.40 -6.79 16.19
C ASP A 178 -5.41 -6.12 15.25
N TYR A 179 -4.89 -5.38 14.27
CA TYR A 179 -5.62 -4.57 13.31
C TYR A 179 -5.27 -4.97 11.88
N PHE A 180 -4.02 -5.31 11.64
CA PHE A 180 -3.52 -5.98 10.44
C PHE A 180 -3.28 -7.45 10.76
N ASP A 181 -3.70 -8.35 9.88
CA ASP A 181 -3.45 -9.78 10.04
C ASP A 181 -1.97 -10.08 9.68
N ASP A 182 -1.15 -10.41 10.69
CA ASP A 182 0.29 -10.67 10.54
C ASP A 182 0.61 -12.01 9.87
N ALA A 183 -0.39 -12.83 9.62
CA ALA A 183 -0.27 -13.97 8.73
C ALA A 183 -0.05 -13.54 7.26
N PHE A 184 -0.41 -12.30 6.90
CA PHE A 184 -0.13 -11.70 5.59
C PHE A 184 1.24 -11.01 5.62
N ARG A 185 2.25 -11.63 5.01
CA ARG A 185 3.58 -11.02 4.82
C ARG A 185 3.64 -10.03 3.66
N GLN A 186 2.62 -9.99 2.83
CA GLN A 186 2.38 -9.05 1.73
C GLN A 186 0.87 -8.91 1.55
N SER A 187 0.39 -7.79 1.02
CA SER A 187 -1.04 -7.50 0.81
C SER A 187 -1.86 -7.43 2.12
N GLU A 188 -1.19 -7.24 3.26
CA GLU A 188 -1.81 -7.02 4.56
C GLU A 188 -2.67 -5.75 4.57
N ASP A 189 -2.25 -4.76 3.78
CA ASP A 189 -2.96 -3.51 3.56
C ASP A 189 -4.28 -3.76 2.79
N ILE A 190 -4.23 -4.52 1.69
CA ILE A 190 -5.43 -4.85 0.88
C ILE A 190 -6.43 -5.66 1.72
N GLU A 191 -5.96 -6.63 2.52
CA GLU A 191 -6.81 -7.36 3.47
C GLU A 191 -7.52 -6.41 4.42
N CYS A 192 -6.76 -5.53 5.07
CA CYS A 192 -7.27 -4.57 6.03
C CYS A 192 -8.31 -3.63 5.39
N TRP A 193 -8.03 -3.09 4.19
CA TRP A 193 -8.99 -2.23 3.48
C TRP A 193 -10.25 -2.97 3.09
N CYS A 194 -10.15 -4.22 2.63
CA CYS A 194 -11.33 -5.04 2.33
C CYS A 194 -12.16 -5.32 3.60
N ARG A 195 -11.51 -5.60 4.72
CA ARG A 195 -12.20 -5.84 5.99
C ARG A 195 -12.92 -4.58 6.47
N ILE A 196 -12.28 -3.41 6.46
CA ILE A 196 -12.95 -2.13 6.77
C ILE A 196 -14.17 -1.94 5.87
N ALA A 197 -14.01 -2.10 4.56
CA ALA A 197 -15.06 -1.83 3.59
C ALA A 197 -16.24 -2.81 3.65
N LEU A 198 -16.05 -4.04 4.16
CA LEU A 198 -17.07 -5.08 4.20
C LEU A 198 -17.71 -5.24 5.58
N THR A 199 -17.06 -4.77 6.65
CA THR A 199 -17.53 -5.03 8.02
C THR A 199 -17.88 -3.75 8.80
N THR A 200 -17.66 -2.58 8.21
CA THR A 200 -17.95 -1.29 8.86
C THR A 200 -18.66 -0.33 7.90
N ASP A 201 -19.24 0.73 8.46
CA ASP A 201 -19.86 1.82 7.69
C ASP A 201 -18.87 2.95 7.33
N TRP A 202 -17.57 2.78 7.63
CA TRP A 202 -16.57 3.79 7.35
C TRP A 202 -16.34 4.00 5.85
N GLY A 203 -16.45 5.26 5.42
CA GLY A 203 -16.17 5.64 4.03
C GLY A 203 -14.68 5.74 3.73
N PHE A 204 -14.34 5.50 2.48
CA PHE A 204 -13.03 5.77 1.88
C PHE A 204 -13.17 6.96 0.95
N GLU A 205 -12.28 7.94 1.06
CA GLU A 205 -12.28 9.09 0.17
C GLU A 205 -10.86 9.63 -0.04
N GLY A 206 -10.55 9.94 -1.30
CA GLY A 206 -9.28 10.56 -1.66
C GLY A 206 -9.38 12.08 -1.74
N ILE A 207 -8.27 12.76 -1.47
CA ILE A 207 -8.09 14.20 -1.66
C ILE A 207 -7.24 14.49 -2.89
N GLN A 208 -7.43 15.68 -3.47
CA GLN A 208 -6.64 16.16 -4.58
C GLN A 208 -5.20 16.45 -4.14
N GLY A 209 -4.24 16.14 -5.00
CA GLY A 209 -2.82 16.35 -4.75
C GLY A 209 -2.04 15.04 -4.71
N THR A 210 -0.72 15.19 -4.64
CA THR A 210 0.25 14.09 -4.51
C THR A 210 1.04 14.35 -3.24
N TYR A 211 0.86 13.52 -2.22
CA TYR A 211 1.43 13.77 -0.90
C TYR A 211 2.35 12.66 -0.41
N THR A 212 2.50 11.58 -1.18
CA THR A 212 3.42 10.47 -0.90
C THR A 212 4.37 10.30 -2.08
N ARG A 213 5.66 10.14 -1.81
CA ARG A 213 6.67 9.67 -2.74
C ARG A 213 6.95 8.21 -2.40
N TYR A 214 6.42 7.33 -3.23
CA TYR A 214 6.51 5.89 -3.06
C TYR A 214 7.74 5.34 -3.77
N ARG A 215 8.63 4.70 -3.00
CA ARG A 215 9.89 4.16 -3.53
C ARG A 215 9.68 2.82 -4.23
N ILE A 216 10.33 2.69 -5.39
CA ILE A 216 10.44 1.42 -6.10
C ILE A 216 11.89 0.96 -6.02
N ASN A 217 12.13 -0.10 -5.28
CA ASN A 217 13.41 -0.75 -5.16
C ASN A 217 13.34 -2.21 -5.64
N GLU A 218 14.47 -2.77 -6.12
CA GLU A 218 14.53 -4.14 -6.64
C GLU A 218 14.41 -5.20 -5.54
N GLY A 219 14.75 -4.85 -4.29
CA GLY A 219 14.67 -5.73 -3.11
C GLY A 219 13.36 -5.67 -2.34
N GLY A 220 12.41 -4.81 -2.75
CA GLY A 220 11.14 -4.60 -2.05
C GLY A 220 10.25 -5.84 -1.99
N LEU A 221 9.39 -5.89 -0.97
CA LEU A 221 8.44 -6.98 -0.77
C LEU A 221 7.62 -7.30 -2.02
N SER A 222 7.33 -6.30 -2.84
CA SER A 222 6.56 -6.45 -4.08
C SER A 222 7.35 -7.00 -5.28
N ALA A 223 8.67 -7.24 -5.20
CA ALA A 223 9.49 -7.64 -6.35
C ALA A 223 9.13 -9.03 -6.92
N ASN A 224 8.68 -9.97 -6.09
CA ASN A 224 8.35 -11.33 -6.53
C ASN A 224 6.87 -11.47 -6.93
N VAL A 225 6.62 -11.53 -8.24
CA VAL A 225 5.28 -11.61 -8.86
C VAL A 225 4.49 -12.85 -8.42
N VAL A 226 5.15 -14.02 -8.34
CA VAL A 226 4.49 -15.28 -7.98
C VAL A 226 4.06 -15.27 -6.52
N LYS A 227 4.97 -14.84 -5.63
CA LYS A 227 4.69 -14.72 -4.20
C LYS A 227 3.60 -13.67 -3.95
N GLN A 228 3.61 -12.57 -4.68
CA GLN A 228 2.59 -11.53 -4.58
C GLN A 228 1.20 -12.06 -4.98
N PHE A 229 1.12 -12.86 -6.06
CA PHE A 229 -0.15 -13.47 -6.44
C PHE A 229 -0.67 -14.48 -5.42
N ALA A 230 0.22 -15.33 -4.89
CA ALA A 230 -0.15 -16.31 -3.86
C ALA A 230 -0.70 -15.63 -2.59
N THR A 231 -0.06 -14.55 -2.15
CA THR A 231 -0.52 -13.79 -0.98
C THR A 231 -1.84 -13.07 -1.26
N TRP A 232 -1.99 -12.46 -2.45
CA TRP A 232 -3.23 -11.84 -2.86
C TRP A 232 -4.39 -12.86 -2.95
N SER A 233 -4.14 -14.11 -3.37
CA SER A 233 -5.16 -15.17 -3.37
C SER A 233 -5.72 -15.42 -1.96
N ARG A 234 -4.91 -15.30 -0.92
CA ARG A 234 -5.38 -15.39 0.47
C ARG A 234 -6.30 -14.23 0.86
N VAL A 235 -6.10 -13.02 0.30
CA VAL A 235 -7.04 -11.91 0.46
C VAL A 235 -8.41 -12.28 -0.11
N LYS A 236 -8.45 -12.90 -1.29
CA LYS A 236 -9.69 -13.40 -1.89
C LYS A 236 -10.41 -14.40 -0.97
N ASP A 237 -9.66 -15.33 -0.38
CA ASP A 237 -10.22 -16.32 0.55
C ASP A 237 -10.75 -15.64 1.83
N ARG A 238 -10.06 -14.63 2.33
CA ARG A 238 -10.51 -13.81 3.46
C ARG A 238 -11.78 -13.04 3.14
N VAL A 239 -11.88 -12.43 1.97
CA VAL A 239 -13.09 -11.75 1.50
C VAL A 239 -14.26 -12.72 1.39
N ALA A 240 -14.02 -13.97 0.95
CA ALA A 240 -15.05 -15.00 0.90
C ALA A 240 -15.55 -15.44 2.29
N GLN A 241 -14.70 -15.38 3.32
CA GLN A 241 -15.10 -15.61 4.71
C GLN A 241 -15.91 -14.45 5.28
N LEU A 242 -15.61 -13.19 4.90
CA LEU A 242 -16.29 -12.00 5.38
C LEU A 242 -17.68 -11.84 4.73
N ASP A 243 -17.75 -11.99 3.41
CA ASP A 243 -18.99 -11.92 2.64
C ASP A 243 -18.95 -12.90 1.44
N PRO A 244 -19.51 -14.11 1.58
CA PRO A 244 -19.52 -15.11 0.51
C PRO A 244 -20.27 -14.65 -0.75
N HIS A 245 -21.35 -13.87 -0.60
CA HIS A 245 -22.13 -13.38 -1.74
C HIS A 245 -21.37 -12.31 -2.54
N PHE A 246 -20.74 -11.40 -1.83
CA PHE A 246 -19.84 -10.41 -2.44
C PHE A 246 -18.68 -11.09 -3.16
N ALA A 247 -18.02 -12.05 -2.49
CA ALA A 247 -16.90 -12.79 -3.06
C ALA A 247 -17.31 -13.58 -4.33
N ALA A 248 -18.42 -14.31 -4.29
CA ALA A 248 -18.92 -15.06 -5.45
C ALA A 248 -19.15 -14.15 -6.67
N ARG A 249 -19.63 -12.93 -6.45
CA ARG A 249 -19.87 -11.95 -7.52
C ARG A 249 -18.59 -11.30 -8.05
N TRP A 250 -17.64 -10.95 -7.18
CA TRP A 250 -16.56 -10.04 -7.54
C TRP A 250 -15.18 -10.70 -7.64
N SER A 251 -14.94 -11.87 -7.03
CA SER A 251 -13.65 -12.55 -7.08
C SER A 251 -13.15 -12.83 -8.49
N PRO A 252 -13.99 -13.28 -9.46
CA PRO A 252 -13.49 -13.52 -10.82
C PRO A 252 -12.94 -12.25 -11.49
N TYR A 253 -13.57 -11.11 -11.22
CA TYR A 253 -13.07 -9.81 -11.72
C TYR A 253 -11.79 -9.38 -11.01
N ALA A 254 -11.77 -9.48 -9.68
CA ALA A 254 -10.63 -9.06 -8.86
C ALA A 254 -9.38 -9.86 -9.23
N GLU A 255 -9.51 -11.19 -9.37
CA GLU A 255 -8.43 -12.08 -9.75
C GLU A 255 -7.94 -11.80 -11.18
N ALA A 256 -8.85 -11.60 -12.13
CA ALA A 256 -8.48 -11.24 -13.49
C ALA A 256 -7.75 -9.88 -13.58
N PHE A 257 -8.18 -8.90 -12.79
CA PHE A 257 -7.49 -7.61 -12.70
C PHE A 257 -6.12 -7.72 -12.04
N GLN A 258 -5.99 -8.57 -11.00
CA GLN A 258 -4.70 -8.82 -10.36
C GLN A 258 -3.72 -9.52 -11.31
N LEU A 259 -4.16 -10.56 -12.03
CA LEU A 259 -3.36 -11.24 -13.05
C LEU A 259 -2.89 -10.25 -14.13
N ARG A 260 -3.77 -9.37 -14.62
CA ARG A 260 -3.40 -8.33 -15.58
C ARG A 260 -2.41 -7.31 -14.99
N TYR A 261 -2.58 -6.92 -13.73
CA TYR A 261 -1.63 -6.03 -13.05
C TYR A 261 -0.23 -6.66 -12.99
N LEU A 262 -0.16 -7.93 -12.62
CA LEU A 262 1.10 -8.69 -12.58
C LEU A 262 1.69 -8.88 -13.98
N ALA A 263 0.85 -9.12 -14.99
CA ALA A 263 1.29 -9.19 -16.39
C ALA A 263 1.95 -7.87 -16.86
N ARG A 264 1.37 -6.70 -16.48
CA ARG A 264 2.00 -5.40 -16.77
C ARG A 264 3.36 -5.23 -16.10
N ARG A 265 3.52 -5.73 -14.89
CA ARG A 265 4.81 -5.75 -14.22
C ARG A 265 5.82 -6.62 -14.94
N CYS A 266 5.41 -7.85 -15.31
CA CYS A 266 6.25 -8.74 -16.11
C CYS A 266 6.65 -8.12 -17.46
N VAL A 267 5.75 -7.37 -18.12
CA VAL A 267 6.07 -6.60 -19.32
C VAL A 267 7.20 -5.58 -19.06
N ARG A 268 7.13 -4.83 -17.97
CA ARG A 268 8.19 -3.86 -17.59
C ARG A 268 9.53 -4.54 -17.27
N MET A 269 9.49 -5.74 -16.73
CA MET A 269 10.68 -6.55 -16.42
C MET A 269 11.22 -7.30 -17.66
N GLY A 270 10.57 -7.21 -18.82
CA GLY A 270 10.96 -7.96 -20.02
C GLY A 270 10.55 -9.44 -20.02
N GLU A 271 9.80 -9.89 -19.02
CA GLU A 271 9.38 -11.27 -18.82
C GLU A 271 8.16 -11.63 -19.69
N GLY A 272 8.34 -11.61 -21.02
CA GLY A 272 7.25 -11.76 -21.99
C GLY A 272 6.48 -13.08 -21.88
N ALA A 273 7.15 -14.20 -21.59
CA ALA A 273 6.51 -15.51 -21.46
C ALA A 273 5.54 -15.56 -20.28
N LEU A 274 5.96 -15.04 -19.13
CA LEU A 274 5.13 -14.98 -17.92
C LEU A 274 4.00 -13.96 -18.10
N ALA A 275 4.27 -12.78 -18.66
CA ALA A 275 3.26 -11.76 -18.97
C ALA A 275 2.14 -12.31 -19.85
N TRP A 276 2.50 -13.06 -20.91
CA TRP A 276 1.54 -13.70 -21.81
C TRP A 276 0.69 -14.76 -21.09
N SER A 277 1.31 -15.61 -20.26
CA SER A 277 0.57 -16.61 -19.48
C SER A 277 -0.44 -15.96 -18.55
N LEU A 278 -0.02 -14.97 -17.76
CA LEU A 278 -0.90 -14.24 -16.84
C LEU A 278 -2.07 -13.55 -17.55
N MET A 279 -1.82 -12.98 -18.76
CA MET A 279 -2.90 -12.37 -19.55
C MET A 279 -3.89 -13.40 -20.08
N LYS A 280 -3.42 -14.57 -20.54
CA LYS A 280 -4.30 -15.66 -20.94
C LYS A 280 -5.19 -16.13 -19.78
N ASP A 281 -4.59 -16.32 -18.61
CA ASP A 281 -5.33 -16.76 -17.42
C ASP A 281 -6.35 -15.72 -16.98
N ALA A 282 -5.99 -14.42 -17.01
CA ALA A 282 -6.91 -13.33 -16.72
C ALA A 282 -8.12 -13.31 -17.66
N LEU A 283 -7.88 -13.47 -18.96
CA LEU A 283 -8.95 -13.47 -19.98
C LEU A 283 -9.79 -14.75 -19.98
N LYS A 284 -9.18 -15.90 -19.68
CA LYS A 284 -9.89 -17.17 -19.49
C LYS A 284 -10.82 -17.11 -18.26
N LEU A 285 -10.34 -16.52 -17.18
CA LEU A 285 -11.11 -16.38 -15.94
C LEU A 285 -12.27 -15.39 -16.09
N CYS A 286 -11.99 -14.21 -16.64
CA CYS A 286 -13.00 -13.16 -16.79
C CYS A 286 -12.77 -12.31 -18.06
N PRO A 287 -13.28 -12.73 -19.24
CA PRO A 287 -13.11 -11.97 -20.50
C PRO A 287 -13.76 -10.57 -20.44
N ARG A 288 -14.73 -10.38 -19.54
CA ARG A 288 -15.42 -9.09 -19.35
C ARG A 288 -14.51 -7.95 -18.87
N ILE A 289 -13.27 -8.24 -18.41
CA ILE A 289 -12.28 -7.18 -18.08
C ILE A 289 -11.91 -6.34 -19.30
N ILE A 290 -12.03 -6.88 -20.52
CA ILE A 290 -11.83 -6.11 -21.75
C ILE A 290 -12.86 -4.98 -21.87
N LEU A 291 -14.12 -5.26 -21.53
CA LEU A 291 -15.20 -4.26 -21.62
C LEU A 291 -15.10 -3.19 -20.51
N ARG A 292 -14.62 -3.58 -19.33
CA ARG A 292 -14.47 -2.66 -18.20
C ARG A 292 -13.27 -1.71 -18.32
N GLU A 293 -12.15 -2.22 -18.84
CA GLU A 293 -10.92 -1.43 -19.03
C GLU A 293 -10.22 -1.81 -20.34
N PRO A 294 -10.81 -1.44 -21.50
CA PRO A 294 -10.33 -1.88 -22.81
C PRO A 294 -8.89 -1.44 -23.06
N ALA A 295 -8.58 -0.17 -22.85
CA ALA A 295 -7.25 0.37 -23.15
C ALA A 295 -6.13 -0.34 -22.37
N LYS A 296 -6.30 -0.51 -21.05
CA LYS A 296 -5.32 -1.18 -20.20
C LYS A 296 -5.20 -2.67 -20.52
N THR A 297 -6.30 -3.33 -20.82
CA THR A 297 -6.31 -4.77 -21.12
C THR A 297 -5.67 -5.07 -22.45
N LEU A 298 -6.08 -4.34 -23.51
CA LEU A 298 -5.57 -4.54 -24.87
C LEU A 298 -4.09 -4.13 -24.98
N SER A 299 -3.68 -3.00 -24.38
CA SER A 299 -2.29 -2.59 -24.38
C SER A 299 -1.37 -3.59 -23.68
N THR A 300 -1.83 -4.14 -22.53
CA THR A 300 -1.06 -5.16 -21.79
C THR A 300 -0.95 -6.46 -22.61
N LEU A 301 -2.05 -6.89 -23.22
CA LEU A 301 -2.07 -8.08 -24.07
C LEU A 301 -1.14 -7.92 -25.29
N ALA A 302 -1.22 -6.77 -25.96
CA ALA A 302 -0.35 -6.49 -27.11
C ALA A 302 1.13 -6.48 -26.72
N ALA A 303 1.49 -5.79 -25.62
CA ALA A 303 2.86 -5.75 -25.13
C ALA A 303 3.38 -7.14 -24.73
N ALA A 304 2.57 -7.93 -24.02
CA ALA A 304 2.91 -9.30 -23.65
C ALA A 304 3.10 -10.20 -24.87
N SER A 305 2.26 -10.03 -25.92
CA SER A 305 2.38 -10.78 -27.19
C SER A 305 3.68 -10.43 -27.92
N VAL A 306 3.98 -9.14 -28.02
CA VAL A 306 5.22 -8.66 -28.68
C VAL A 306 6.45 -9.24 -27.97
N LEU A 307 6.54 -9.12 -26.66
CA LEU A 307 7.66 -9.64 -25.87
C LEU A 307 7.77 -11.18 -25.93
N ARG A 308 6.65 -11.89 -26.13
CA ARG A 308 6.65 -13.36 -26.17
C ARG A 308 7.03 -13.91 -27.53
N PHE A 309 6.62 -13.27 -28.64
CA PHE A 309 6.66 -13.87 -29.96
C PHE A 309 7.59 -13.17 -30.96
N LEU A 310 8.00 -11.90 -30.67
CA LEU A 310 8.95 -11.21 -31.55
C LEU A 310 10.39 -11.44 -31.07
N PRO A 311 11.36 -11.50 -32.04
CA PRO A 311 12.78 -11.60 -31.72
C PRO A 311 13.26 -10.43 -30.85
N SER A 312 14.24 -10.66 -30.00
CA SER A 312 14.80 -9.67 -29.05
C SER A 312 15.26 -8.36 -29.70
N ALA A 313 15.68 -8.42 -30.99
CA ALA A 313 16.06 -7.23 -31.77
C ALA A 313 14.92 -6.19 -31.93
N PHE A 314 13.65 -6.61 -31.85
CA PHE A 314 12.49 -5.72 -31.92
C PHE A 314 12.00 -5.26 -30.54
N ASN A 315 12.50 -5.85 -29.44
CA ASN A 315 12.05 -5.56 -28.09
C ASN A 315 12.69 -4.31 -27.48
N ALA A 316 13.89 -3.93 -27.91
CA ALA A 316 14.63 -2.78 -27.36
C ALA A 316 13.88 -1.43 -27.48
N PRO A 317 13.30 -1.05 -28.65
CA PRO A 317 12.54 0.20 -28.76
C PRO A 317 11.23 0.17 -27.99
N LEU A 318 10.62 -1.02 -27.82
CA LEU A 318 9.37 -1.16 -27.06
C LEU A 318 9.63 -1.07 -25.54
N GLN A 319 10.72 -1.65 -25.06
CA GLN A 319 11.14 -1.52 -23.64
C GLN A 319 11.44 -0.06 -23.29
N ALA A 320 12.11 0.68 -24.17
CA ALA A 320 12.37 2.11 -23.98
C ALA A 320 11.08 2.96 -23.95
N LEU A 321 10.04 2.60 -24.71
CA LEU A 321 8.72 3.24 -24.69
C LEU A 321 7.92 2.91 -23.43
N ILE A 322 8.00 1.68 -22.95
CA ILE A 322 7.30 1.19 -21.75
C ILE A 322 7.91 1.76 -20.46
N GLN A 323 9.23 2.00 -20.45
CA GLN A 323 9.92 2.64 -19.31
C GLN A 323 9.66 4.16 -19.22
N LYS A 324 9.24 4.78 -20.32
CA LYS A 324 8.93 6.23 -20.38
C LYS A 324 7.45 6.58 -20.16
N GLY A 325 6.55 5.61 -20.07
CA GLY A 325 5.10 5.79 -19.86
C GLY A 325 4.59 5.02 -18.64
#